data_32f31c635c65754e3e2eae14ca82f401
#
_entry.id   32f31c635c65754e3e2eae14ca82f401
#
_cell.length_a   1.000
_cell.length_b   1.000
_cell.length_c   1.000
_cell.angle_alpha   90.00
_cell.angle_beta   90.00
_cell.angle_gamma   90.00
#
_symmetry.space_group_name_H-M   'P 1'
#
loop_
_entity.id
_entity.type
_entity.pdbx_description
1 polymer ?
#
loop_
_entity_poly.entity_id
_entity_poly.type
_entity_poly.pdbx_seq_one_letter_code
_entity_poly.pdbx_strand_id
1 'polypeptide(L)'
;YRFFGPIKEVTRSMVVRYCHIDYDREIALAAIREPKGKKKKSMIGVARLTIETSNVEEGEFAIVVRDAYQRKGIGSKLMDALIQAARDRHVREIRGHVLAANPGMTRFAEDLGFDVRPGEEPEVRELVLRL
;
A
#
# COMPACT_ATOMS: atom_id res chain seq x y z
N TYR A 1 -12.01 10.45 10.74
CA TYR A 1 -11.29 9.18 10.92
C TYR A 1 -12.20 8.09 11.42
N ARG A 2 -12.10 6.95 10.83
CA ARG A 2 -12.83 5.78 11.28
C ARG A 2 -11.96 4.54 11.25
N PHE A 3 -12.05 3.76 12.30
CA PHE A 3 -11.27 2.56 12.47
C PHE A 3 -12.19 1.34 12.43
N PHE A 4 -11.87 0.38 11.57
CA PHE A 4 -12.73 -0.79 11.36
C PHE A 4 -12.19 -2.08 11.98
N GLY A 5 -11.11 -2.03 12.71
CA GLY A 5 -10.48 -3.22 13.25
C GLY A 5 -9.52 -3.88 12.27
N PRO A 6 -8.99 -5.04 12.61
CA PRO A 6 -8.00 -5.69 11.76
C PRO A 6 -8.64 -6.21 10.48
N ILE A 7 -7.99 -5.95 9.34
CA ILE A 7 -8.39 -6.49 8.04
C ILE A 7 -7.71 -7.84 7.85
N LYS A 8 -6.45 -7.92 8.24
CA LYS A 8 -5.62 -9.08 8.00
C LYS A 8 -4.51 -9.17 9.03
N GLU A 9 -4.36 -10.34 9.59
CA GLU A 9 -3.25 -10.61 10.48
C GLU A 9 -2.02 -11.03 9.67
N VAL A 10 -0.89 -10.36 9.89
CA VAL A 10 0.36 -10.62 9.18
C VAL A 10 1.23 -11.60 9.98
N THR A 11 1.32 -11.36 11.27
CA THR A 11 1.99 -12.24 12.24
C THR A 11 1.18 -12.21 13.53
N ARG A 12 1.62 -12.97 14.53
CA ARG A 12 0.94 -13.00 15.84
C ARG A 12 0.74 -11.62 16.47
N SER A 13 1.65 -10.69 16.20
CA SER A 13 1.62 -9.38 16.83
C SER A 13 1.46 -8.23 15.85
N MET A 14 1.20 -8.54 14.57
CA MET A 14 1.08 -7.54 13.53
C MET A 14 -0.25 -7.67 12.82
N VAL A 15 -0.91 -6.54 12.62
CA VAL A 15 -2.19 -6.47 11.93
C VAL A 15 -2.18 -5.33 10.93
N VAL A 16 -2.96 -5.48 9.87
CA VAL A 16 -3.21 -4.40 8.90
C VAL A 16 -4.58 -3.84 9.18
N ARG A 17 -4.66 -2.52 9.32
CA ARG A 17 -5.90 -1.83 9.67
C ARG A 17 -6.13 -0.61 8.80
N TYR A 18 -7.39 -0.26 8.61
CA TYR A 18 -7.71 1.05 8.05
C TYR A 18 -7.33 2.13 9.06
N CYS A 19 -6.47 3.06 8.65
CA CYS A 19 -6.07 4.20 9.47
C CYS A 19 -6.95 5.39 9.22
N HIS A 20 -7.32 5.57 7.96
CA HIS A 20 -8.06 6.73 7.52
C HIS A 20 -8.84 6.36 6.27
N ILE A 21 -10.09 6.77 6.21
CA ILE A 21 -10.92 6.63 5.03
C ILE A 21 -11.63 7.95 4.77
N ASP A 22 -11.37 8.50 3.61
CA ASP A 22 -12.18 9.52 3.00
C ASP A 22 -12.91 8.81 1.87
N TYR A 23 -14.21 8.63 2.00
CA TYR A 23 -14.98 7.83 1.06
C TYR A 23 -14.83 8.26 -0.39
N ASP A 24 -14.54 9.52 -0.60
CA ASP A 24 -14.47 10.06 -1.94
C ASP A 24 -13.08 10.00 -2.55
N ARG A 25 -12.02 10.01 -1.74
CA ARG A 25 -10.68 10.29 -2.27
C ARG A 25 -9.53 9.46 -1.75
N GLU A 26 -9.56 9.01 -0.52
CA GLU A 26 -8.36 8.45 0.07
C GLU A 26 -8.64 7.25 0.95
N ILE A 27 -7.77 6.26 0.84
CA ILE A 27 -7.72 5.11 1.73
C ILE A 27 -6.31 5.03 2.29
N ALA A 28 -6.17 4.89 3.58
CA ALA A 28 -4.88 4.64 4.21
C ALA A 28 -4.96 3.41 5.09
N LEU A 29 -3.99 2.52 4.93
CA LEU A 29 -3.87 1.28 5.69
C LEU A 29 -2.53 1.29 6.40
N ALA A 30 -2.51 0.84 7.64
CA ALA A 30 -1.27 0.71 8.39
C ALA A 30 -1.07 -0.73 8.87
N ALA A 31 0.16 -1.19 8.77
CA ALA A 31 0.59 -2.39 9.45
C ALA A 31 1.09 -1.96 10.83
N ILE A 32 0.49 -2.50 11.86
CA ILE A 32 0.74 -2.10 13.24
C ILE A 32 1.23 -3.32 14.01
N ARG A 33 2.30 -3.12 14.75
CA ARG A 33 2.75 -4.13 15.71
C ARG A 33 1.98 -3.94 17.00
N GLU A 34 1.29 -4.98 17.44
CA GLU A 34 0.58 -5.01 18.71
C GLU A 34 1.33 -5.95 19.67
N PRO A 35 2.33 -5.43 20.39
CA PRO A 35 3.12 -6.28 21.28
C PRO A 35 2.29 -6.69 22.49
N LYS A 36 2.61 -7.85 23.05
CA LYS A 36 1.99 -8.31 24.28
C LYS A 36 2.42 -7.47 25.46
N GLY A 37 1.51 -7.24 26.40
CA GLY A 37 1.80 -6.54 27.64
C GLY A 37 1.76 -5.03 27.52
N LYS A 38 2.64 -4.35 28.26
CA LYS A 38 2.63 -2.90 28.41
C LYS A 38 3.37 -2.13 27.31
N LYS A 39 3.90 -2.80 26.29
CA LYS A 39 4.62 -2.14 25.22
C LYS A 39 3.64 -1.40 24.32
N LYS A 40 4.09 -0.27 23.80
CA LYS A 40 3.28 0.55 22.91
C LYS A 40 3.16 -0.08 21.53
N LYS A 41 2.02 0.13 20.90
CA LYS A 41 1.84 -0.19 19.49
C LYS A 41 2.78 0.66 18.65
N SER A 42 3.32 0.08 17.59
CA SER A 42 4.16 0.82 16.66
C SER A 42 3.72 0.57 15.23
N MET A 43 3.73 1.64 14.44
CA MET A 43 3.44 1.56 13.01
C MET A 43 4.71 1.09 12.29
N ILE A 44 4.58 0.02 11.52
CA ILE A 44 5.71 -0.56 10.80
C ILE A 44 5.61 -0.37 9.30
N GLY A 45 4.45 -0.01 8.79
CA GLY A 45 4.27 0.30 7.38
C GLY A 45 2.94 0.97 7.12
N VAL A 46 2.87 1.68 6.01
CA VAL A 46 1.67 2.39 5.56
C VAL A 46 1.52 2.21 4.06
N ALA A 47 0.30 1.96 3.61
CA ALA A 47 -0.04 2.02 2.20
C ALA A 47 -1.20 3.00 2.04
N ARG A 48 -1.11 3.85 1.02
CA ARG A 48 -2.14 4.85 0.72
C ARG A 48 -2.58 4.74 -0.72
N LEU A 49 -3.85 5.02 -0.93
CA LEU A 49 -4.43 5.15 -2.25
C LEU A 49 -5.19 6.47 -2.30
N THR A 50 -4.83 7.32 -3.25
CA THR A 50 -5.53 8.57 -3.53
C THR A 50 -6.26 8.43 -4.85
N ILE A 51 -7.59 8.56 -4.83
CA ILE A 51 -8.42 8.41 -6.02
C ILE A 51 -8.47 9.73 -6.75
N GLU A 52 -8.24 9.68 -8.07
CA GLU A 52 -8.26 10.88 -8.91
C GLU A 52 -9.65 11.53 -8.92
N THR A 53 -9.69 12.86 -8.73
CA THR A 53 -10.95 13.59 -8.75
C THR A 53 -11.51 13.76 -10.16
N SER A 54 -10.64 13.77 -11.15
CA SER A 54 -11.01 13.87 -12.56
C SER A 54 -11.38 12.52 -13.16
N ASN A 55 -10.92 11.44 -12.57
CA ASN A 55 -11.21 10.09 -13.03
C ASN A 55 -11.21 9.14 -11.83
N VAL A 56 -12.40 8.85 -11.31
CA VAL A 56 -12.59 8.01 -10.12
C VAL A 56 -12.24 6.54 -10.34
N GLU A 57 -11.97 6.13 -11.58
CA GLU A 57 -11.53 4.79 -11.91
C GLU A 57 -10.02 4.61 -11.77
N GLU A 58 -9.30 5.70 -11.56
CA GLU A 58 -7.85 5.67 -11.38
C GLU A 58 -7.46 6.16 -10.00
N GLY A 59 -6.43 5.55 -9.45
CA GLY A 59 -5.88 5.93 -8.16
C GLY A 59 -4.37 5.90 -8.18
N GLU A 60 -3.77 6.70 -7.32
CA GLU A 60 -2.33 6.71 -7.09
C GLU A 60 -2.03 6.12 -5.73
N PHE A 61 -1.11 5.17 -5.69
CA PHE A 61 -0.72 4.54 -4.44
C PHE A 61 0.68 4.94 -4.01
N ALA A 62 0.92 4.83 -2.71
CA ALA A 62 2.24 4.92 -2.13
C ALA A 62 2.34 3.91 -1.00
N ILE A 63 3.50 3.32 -0.82
CA ILE A 63 3.74 2.34 0.23
C ILE A 63 5.10 2.58 0.87
N VAL A 64 5.14 2.52 2.19
CA VAL A 64 6.37 2.63 2.96
C VAL A 64 6.35 1.56 4.04
N VAL A 65 7.44 0.80 4.16
CA VAL A 65 7.65 -0.17 5.22
C VAL A 65 8.98 0.16 5.89
N ARG A 66 9.00 0.18 7.21
CA ARG A 66 10.23 0.45 7.97
C ARG A 66 11.30 -0.58 7.64
N ASP A 67 12.55 -0.14 7.53
CA ASP A 67 13.66 -0.97 7.08
C ASP A 67 13.78 -2.29 7.86
N ALA A 68 13.60 -2.24 9.17
CA ALA A 68 13.68 -3.42 10.01
C ALA A 68 12.63 -4.48 9.69
N TYR A 69 11.59 -4.13 8.99
CA TYR A 69 10.46 -5.01 8.68
C TYR A 69 10.29 -5.29 7.20
N GLN A 70 11.21 -4.81 6.37
CA GLN A 70 11.19 -5.10 4.94
C GLN A 70 11.50 -6.58 4.68
N ARG A 71 11.00 -7.08 3.55
CA ARG A 71 11.19 -8.48 3.12
C ARG A 71 10.58 -9.52 4.06
N LYS A 72 9.60 -9.11 4.88
CA LYS A 72 8.89 -10.02 5.79
C LYS A 72 7.45 -10.25 5.39
N GLY A 73 7.09 -9.89 4.16
CA GLY A 73 5.73 -10.06 3.65
C GLY A 73 4.76 -8.96 4.07
N ILE A 74 5.20 -7.96 4.81
CA ILE A 74 4.34 -6.87 5.28
C ILE A 74 3.88 -6.00 4.11
N GLY A 75 4.80 -5.66 3.21
CA GLY A 75 4.46 -4.91 2.01
C GLY A 75 3.43 -5.61 1.14
N SER A 76 3.59 -6.92 0.95
CA SER A 76 2.64 -7.72 0.19
C SER A 76 1.26 -7.72 0.83
N LYS A 77 1.20 -7.83 2.15
CA LYS A 77 -0.08 -7.81 2.87
C LYS A 77 -0.76 -6.44 2.79
N LEU A 78 0.02 -5.37 2.93
CA LEU A 78 -0.50 -4.02 2.76
C LEU A 78 -1.04 -3.81 1.35
N MET A 79 -0.29 -4.22 0.34
CA MET A 79 -0.72 -4.06 -1.05
C MET A 79 -1.92 -4.93 -1.39
N ASP A 80 -1.98 -6.16 -0.90
CA ASP A 80 -3.16 -7.02 -1.09
C ASP A 80 -4.41 -6.34 -0.53
N ALA A 81 -4.32 -5.79 0.67
CA ALA A 81 -5.44 -5.10 1.30
C ALA A 81 -5.81 -3.82 0.55
N LEU A 82 -4.82 -3.06 0.08
CA LEU A 82 -5.06 -1.85 -0.69
C LEU A 82 -5.72 -2.14 -2.02
N ILE A 83 -5.26 -3.16 -2.72
CA ILE A 83 -5.84 -3.60 -3.99
C ILE A 83 -7.29 -4.03 -3.79
N GLN A 84 -7.57 -4.80 -2.74
CA GLN A 84 -8.94 -5.21 -2.44
C GLN A 84 -9.83 -4.01 -2.14
N ALA A 85 -9.34 -3.05 -1.35
CA ALA A 85 -10.09 -1.84 -1.07
C ALA A 85 -10.35 -1.01 -2.33
N ALA A 86 -9.39 -0.96 -3.24
CA ALA A 86 -9.56 -0.28 -4.52
C ALA A 86 -10.63 -0.94 -5.37
N ARG A 87 -10.63 -2.27 -5.43
CA ARG A 87 -11.67 -3.03 -6.15
C ARG A 87 -13.05 -2.78 -5.57
N ASP A 88 -13.16 -2.75 -4.26
CA ASP A 88 -14.43 -2.50 -3.58
C ASP A 88 -14.98 -1.11 -3.90
N ARG A 89 -14.13 -0.19 -4.30
CA ARG A 89 -14.51 1.16 -4.70
C ARG A 89 -14.61 1.34 -6.21
N HIS A 90 -14.53 0.25 -6.95
CA HIS A 90 -14.61 0.26 -8.41
C HIS A 90 -13.48 1.03 -9.09
N VAL A 91 -12.34 1.16 -8.42
CA VAL A 91 -11.11 1.65 -9.04
C VAL A 91 -10.60 0.56 -9.97
N ARG A 92 -10.27 0.91 -11.19
CA ARG A 92 -9.84 -0.04 -12.22
C ARG A 92 -8.35 -0.06 -12.48
N GLU A 93 -7.68 1.01 -12.11
CA GLU A 93 -6.24 1.13 -12.33
C GLU A 93 -5.61 1.87 -11.17
N ILE A 94 -4.51 1.34 -10.68
CA ILE A 94 -3.70 2.04 -9.67
C ILE A 94 -2.30 2.26 -10.22
N ARG A 95 -1.73 3.41 -9.89
CA ARG A 95 -0.41 3.83 -10.35
C ARG A 95 0.44 4.26 -9.18
N GLY A 96 1.74 4.08 -9.34
CA GLY A 96 2.71 4.54 -8.36
C GLY A 96 4.02 4.86 -9.04
N HIS A 97 4.95 5.41 -8.29
CA HIS A 97 6.27 5.77 -8.80
C HIS A 97 7.33 5.16 -7.90
N VAL A 98 8.44 4.79 -8.52
CA VAL A 98 9.58 4.23 -7.80
C VAL A 98 10.86 4.75 -8.46
N LEU A 99 11.90 4.91 -7.65
CA LEU A 99 13.20 5.29 -8.19
C LEU A 99 13.81 4.10 -8.93
N ALA A 100 14.39 4.37 -10.11
CA ALA A 100 15.08 3.34 -10.89
C ALA A 100 16.22 2.72 -10.10
N ALA A 101 16.79 3.46 -9.15
CA ALA A 101 17.85 2.98 -8.27
C ALA A 101 17.35 2.03 -7.16
N ASN A 102 16.05 1.74 -7.12
CA ASN A 102 15.48 0.81 -6.15
C ASN A 102 14.96 -0.46 -6.84
N PRO A 103 15.85 -1.39 -7.22
CA PRO A 103 15.45 -2.60 -7.94
C PRO A 103 14.59 -3.54 -7.08
N GLY A 104 14.74 -3.49 -5.75
CA GLY A 104 13.93 -4.30 -4.85
C GLY A 104 12.45 -3.93 -4.91
N MET A 105 12.14 -2.65 -4.95
CA MET A 105 10.76 -2.18 -5.07
C MET A 105 10.18 -2.50 -6.45
N THR A 106 10.98 -2.37 -7.49
CA THR A 106 10.57 -2.72 -8.85
C THR A 106 10.20 -4.20 -8.94
N ARG A 107 11.04 -5.08 -8.39
CA ARG A 107 10.77 -6.52 -8.39
C ARG A 107 9.53 -6.85 -7.56
N PHE A 108 9.38 -6.22 -6.42
CA PHE A 108 8.21 -6.38 -5.57
C PHE A 108 6.92 -6.06 -6.34
N ALA A 109 6.91 -4.95 -7.08
CA ALA A 109 5.77 -4.55 -7.88
C ALA A 109 5.51 -5.54 -9.03
N GLU A 110 6.57 -5.96 -9.72
CA GLU A 110 6.43 -6.95 -10.79
C GLU A 110 5.84 -8.26 -10.28
N ASP A 111 6.27 -8.72 -9.13
CA ASP A 111 5.75 -9.94 -8.52
C ASP A 111 4.27 -9.83 -8.16
N LEU A 112 3.79 -8.63 -7.90
CA LEU A 112 2.36 -8.37 -7.66
C LEU A 112 1.54 -8.20 -8.94
N GLY A 113 2.20 -8.19 -10.09
CA GLY A 113 1.53 -8.05 -11.38
C GLY A 113 1.53 -6.66 -11.98
N PHE A 114 2.27 -5.73 -11.40
CA PHE A 114 2.39 -4.38 -11.96
C PHE A 114 3.23 -4.38 -13.24
N ASP A 115 2.81 -3.55 -14.19
CA ASP A 115 3.66 -3.18 -15.31
C ASP A 115 4.61 -2.08 -14.87
N VAL A 116 5.87 -2.22 -15.23
CA VAL A 116 6.89 -1.22 -14.96
C VAL A 116 7.16 -0.47 -16.24
N ARG A 117 7.00 0.85 -16.21
CA ARG A 117 7.14 1.73 -17.37
C ARG A 117 8.15 2.83 -17.07
N PRO A 118 8.78 3.41 -18.11
CA PRO A 118 9.59 4.62 -17.93
C PRO A 118 8.72 5.74 -17.37
N GLY A 119 9.24 6.46 -16.37
CA GLY A 119 8.57 7.65 -15.85
C GLY A 119 8.90 8.89 -16.70
N GLU A 120 8.42 10.04 -16.25
CA GLU A 120 8.69 11.32 -16.92
C GLU A 120 10.18 11.67 -16.85
N GLU A 121 10.86 11.26 -15.80
CA GLU A 121 12.28 11.48 -15.61
C GLU A 121 13.03 10.15 -15.66
N PRO A 122 14.30 10.16 -16.16
CA PRO A 122 15.06 8.91 -16.31
C PRO A 122 15.26 8.13 -15.02
N GLU A 123 15.34 8.82 -13.89
CA GLU A 123 15.54 8.20 -12.57
C GLU A 123 14.28 7.65 -11.93
N VAL A 124 13.13 7.86 -12.56
CA VAL A 124 11.83 7.44 -12.01
C VAL A 124 11.17 6.43 -12.96
N ARG A 125 10.58 5.40 -12.38
CA ARG A 125 9.76 4.43 -13.11
C ARG A 125 8.32 4.51 -12.64
N GLU A 126 7.40 4.34 -13.56
CA GLU A 126 5.98 4.27 -13.25
C GLU A 126 5.55 2.83 -13.11
N LEU A 127 4.74 2.57 -12.08
CA LEU A 127 4.15 1.27 -11.83
C LEU A 127 2.66 1.37 -12.10
N VAL A 128 2.11 0.46 -12.89
CA VAL A 128 0.70 0.47 -13.25
C VAL A 128 0.11 -0.94 -13.07
N LEU A 129 -0.99 -1.02 -12.36
CA LEU A 129 -1.73 -2.27 -12.19
C LEU A 129 -3.20 -2.05 -12.58
N ARG A 130 -3.68 -2.89 -13.47
CA ARG A 130 -5.10 -2.97 -13.78
C ARG A 130 -5.78 -3.96 -12.86
N LEU A 131 -6.87 -3.54 -12.28
CA LEU A 131 -7.62 -4.33 -11.33
C LEU A 131 -8.76 -5.09 -11.99
#